data_f014d99e337b7e21559f808a2c4bb123
#
_entry.id   f014d99e337b7e21559f808a2c4bb123
#
_cell.length_a   1.000
_cell.length_b   1.000
_cell.length_c   1.000
_cell.angle_alpha   90.00
_cell.angle_beta   90.00
_cell.angle_gamma   90.00
#
_symmetry.space_group_name_H-M   'P 1'
#
loop_
_entity.id
_entity.type
_entity.pdbx_description
1 polymer ?
#
loop_
_entity_poly.entity_id
_entity_poly.type
_entity_poly.pdbx_seq_one_letter_code
_entity_poly.pdbx_strand_id
1 'polypeptide(L)'
;MPKQIAFDQTARESLKRGVSKLARAVKGTLGPRGKNAVIDRGWGGPKITGDGASISDEIDLPDPFENLGAQVLKVAANKTNDATGDGTTTSTVLAEAIFLEGLKAVTAGHDPMAIKRGIDKGVGKVLEALKKMSHPVKGKQEIGQIATVAAKNDADIGRKIADAIEKVGSEGVITVEEGKGMETTVEIVEGMRFDRGFLSSHFITDLNRSEAVLEKPYILVWEEKISNAAKLVPLLELVAKSGRPLCILSEDLEGEALATMVVNKLKGILSGAAVKAPGYGDRRREMLADLSTLTGARCFYKELGAQLDNVTLGELGQARRIIIDGDNTTIIKGAGDASEVSARMKLIRNEIEQTDSDYDREKLQERLARLGKGVAVIHVGAATEADMKERKARVEDAVAATRAAAEEGILPGGGVALVRTLGVLDKIDATEDESPGVEILRKALSAPLRQIADNSGREGNSVLRKVIQGKGAFGFDADKQEFTDMFQAGIIDPAKVTRHALVNAASVSSILLSTDTLVTEIPKKPGKGLPGGPEDMDEMGGMGDMGGMGGMGGMGGMGGMGGMGGMGGMGF
;
A
#
# COMPACT_ATOMS: atom_id res chain seq x y z
N MET A 1 -0.46 -30.75 9.87
CA MET A 1 -1.55 -30.62 10.85
C MET A 1 -2.85 -31.19 10.25
N PRO A 2 -3.73 -31.84 11.02
CA PRO A 2 -5.00 -32.34 10.51
C PRO A 2 -5.89 -31.18 10.05
N LYS A 3 -6.66 -31.40 8.99
CA LYS A 3 -7.57 -30.41 8.40
C LYS A 3 -9.02 -30.79 8.72
N GLN A 4 -9.87 -29.78 8.87
CA GLN A 4 -11.31 -29.92 8.85
C GLN A 4 -11.87 -29.39 7.53
N ILE A 5 -12.96 -29.99 7.07
CA ILE A 5 -13.50 -29.70 5.73
C ILE A 5 -15.01 -29.44 5.89
N ALA A 6 -15.50 -28.42 5.18
CA ALA A 6 -16.93 -28.17 5.02
C ALA A 6 -17.27 -28.15 3.53
N PHE A 7 -18.47 -28.61 3.19
CA PHE A 7 -18.93 -28.77 1.82
C PHE A 7 -20.26 -28.05 1.59
N ASP A 8 -20.58 -27.82 0.33
CA ASP A 8 -21.90 -27.42 -0.15
C ASP A 8 -22.52 -26.23 0.61
N GLN A 9 -23.72 -26.40 1.08
CA GLN A 9 -24.49 -25.37 1.77
C GLN A 9 -23.80 -24.90 3.07
N THR A 10 -23.20 -25.82 3.84
CA THR A 10 -22.51 -25.48 5.09
C THR A 10 -21.33 -24.56 4.83
N ALA A 11 -20.55 -24.85 3.78
CA ALA A 11 -19.44 -24.00 3.34
C ALA A 11 -19.93 -22.60 2.94
N ARG A 12 -20.97 -22.53 2.10
CA ARG A 12 -21.55 -21.27 1.61
C ARG A 12 -22.14 -20.41 2.74
N GLU A 13 -22.83 -21.01 3.70
CA GLU A 13 -23.38 -20.30 4.87
C GLU A 13 -22.27 -19.75 5.77
N SER A 14 -21.18 -20.48 5.96
CA SER A 14 -20.03 -20.02 6.74
C SER A 14 -19.34 -18.85 6.04
N LEU A 15 -19.07 -18.95 4.72
CA LEU A 15 -18.56 -17.82 3.92
C LEU A 15 -19.45 -16.60 4.03
N LYS A 16 -20.78 -16.78 3.88
CA LYS A 16 -21.75 -15.68 4.00
C LYS A 16 -21.67 -14.97 5.35
N ARG A 17 -21.60 -15.74 6.45
CA ARG A 17 -21.46 -15.14 7.79
C ARG A 17 -20.16 -14.37 7.94
N GLY A 18 -19.06 -14.91 7.45
CA GLY A 18 -17.75 -14.27 7.49
C GLY A 18 -17.71 -12.96 6.69
N VAL A 19 -18.13 -13.00 5.42
CA VAL A 19 -18.26 -11.84 4.55
C VAL A 19 -19.12 -10.75 5.18
N SER A 20 -20.32 -11.13 5.68
CA SER A 20 -21.25 -10.15 6.27
C SER A 20 -20.75 -9.55 7.58
N LYS A 21 -20.02 -10.31 8.41
CA LYS A 21 -19.41 -9.77 9.65
C LYS A 21 -18.36 -8.72 9.34
N LEU A 22 -17.43 -9.02 8.43
CA LEU A 22 -16.41 -8.07 8.02
C LEU A 22 -17.02 -6.84 7.35
N ALA A 23 -17.88 -7.04 6.35
CA ALA A 23 -18.53 -5.94 5.64
C ALA A 23 -19.32 -5.03 6.58
N ARG A 24 -20.03 -5.60 7.58
CA ARG A 24 -20.79 -4.81 8.56
C ARG A 24 -19.89 -3.91 9.41
N ALA A 25 -18.69 -4.35 9.76
CA ALA A 25 -17.74 -3.55 10.51
C ALA A 25 -17.19 -2.38 9.68
N VAL A 26 -16.93 -2.64 8.38
CA VAL A 26 -16.29 -1.66 7.48
C VAL A 26 -17.30 -0.66 6.88
N LYS A 27 -18.45 -1.12 6.37
CA LYS A 27 -19.41 -0.26 5.62
C LYS A 27 -20.02 0.89 6.41
N GLY A 28 -20.00 0.80 7.75
CA GLY A 28 -20.43 1.89 8.63
C GLY A 28 -19.55 3.14 8.56
N THR A 29 -18.35 3.05 8.00
CA THR A 29 -17.41 4.17 7.85
C THR A 29 -17.58 4.94 6.54
N LEU A 30 -18.40 4.43 5.58
CA LEU A 30 -18.53 4.99 4.24
C LEU A 30 -19.27 6.33 4.24
N GLY A 31 -18.68 7.30 3.53
CA GLY A 31 -19.27 8.62 3.29
C GLY A 31 -19.01 9.65 4.39
N PRO A 32 -19.47 10.91 4.21
CA PRO A 32 -19.13 12.04 5.10
C PRO A 32 -19.70 11.89 6.52
N ARG A 33 -20.77 11.11 6.68
CA ARG A 33 -21.37 10.77 7.99
C ARG A 33 -21.05 9.35 8.44
N GLY A 34 -19.98 8.76 7.89
CA GLY A 34 -19.44 7.49 8.33
C GLY A 34 -18.97 7.56 9.79
N LYS A 35 -19.08 6.42 10.48
CA LYS A 35 -18.75 6.29 11.91
C LYS A 35 -17.39 5.64 12.07
N ASN A 36 -16.71 5.95 13.17
CA ASN A 36 -15.46 5.31 13.54
C ASN A 36 -15.71 3.96 14.23
N ALA A 37 -14.76 3.04 14.09
CA ALA A 37 -14.66 1.82 14.88
C ALA A 37 -13.62 2.01 16.00
N VAL A 38 -13.83 1.28 17.11
CA VAL A 38 -12.86 1.18 18.20
C VAL A 38 -12.26 -0.22 18.17
N ILE A 39 -10.96 -0.32 18.09
CA ILE A 39 -10.22 -1.57 17.95
C ILE A 39 -9.36 -1.75 19.20
N ASP A 40 -9.54 -2.88 19.89
CA ASP A 40 -8.68 -3.30 21.00
C ASP A 40 -7.38 -3.89 20.45
N ARG A 41 -6.24 -3.42 20.95
CA ARG A 41 -4.92 -3.90 20.52
C ARG A 41 -4.24 -4.87 21.49
N GLY A 42 -4.89 -5.17 22.61
CA GLY A 42 -4.31 -6.00 23.66
C GLY A 42 -3.09 -5.39 24.38
N TRP A 43 -2.40 -4.43 23.73
CA TRP A 43 -1.27 -3.66 24.28
C TRP A 43 -1.43 -2.18 23.91
N GLY A 44 -1.33 -1.29 24.88
CA GLY A 44 -1.56 0.14 24.70
C GLY A 44 -3.04 0.53 24.77
N GLY A 45 -3.38 1.74 24.35
CA GLY A 45 -4.77 2.21 24.28
C GLY A 45 -5.51 1.70 23.05
N PRO A 46 -6.86 1.71 23.05
CA PRO A 46 -7.65 1.32 21.89
C PRO A 46 -7.40 2.26 20.70
N LYS A 47 -7.33 1.68 19.49
CA LYS A 47 -7.26 2.46 18.25
C LYS A 47 -8.66 2.86 17.80
N ILE A 48 -8.88 4.15 17.60
CA ILE A 48 -10.12 4.68 17.01
C ILE A 48 -9.80 5.02 15.55
N THR A 49 -10.54 4.46 14.62
CA THR A 49 -10.34 4.71 13.19
C THR A 49 -11.63 4.65 12.41
N GLY A 50 -11.75 5.46 11.37
CA GLY A 50 -12.79 5.38 10.37
C GLY A 50 -12.26 4.90 9.01
N ASP A 51 -10.99 4.47 8.96
CA ASP A 51 -10.41 3.89 7.75
C ASP A 51 -10.80 2.42 7.62
N GLY A 52 -11.39 2.09 6.44
CA GLY A 52 -11.88 0.76 6.15
C GLY A 52 -10.78 -0.30 6.03
N ALA A 53 -9.61 0.06 5.53
CA ALA A 53 -8.47 -0.85 5.43
C ALA A 53 -7.98 -1.24 6.82
N SER A 54 -7.70 -0.26 7.69
CA SER A 54 -7.29 -0.50 9.07
C SER A 54 -8.29 -1.36 9.86
N ILE A 55 -9.60 -1.15 9.66
CA ILE A 55 -10.63 -1.97 10.33
C ILE A 55 -10.61 -3.39 9.78
N SER A 56 -10.51 -3.53 8.47
CA SER A 56 -10.49 -4.83 7.80
C SER A 56 -9.33 -5.69 8.28
N ASP A 57 -8.13 -5.13 8.38
CA ASP A 57 -6.91 -5.85 8.74
C ASP A 57 -6.93 -6.43 10.16
N GLU A 58 -7.56 -5.73 11.09
CA GLU A 58 -7.63 -6.14 12.51
C GLU A 58 -8.75 -7.16 12.80
N ILE A 59 -9.58 -7.52 11.78
CA ILE A 59 -10.69 -8.46 12.00
C ILE A 59 -10.26 -9.88 11.69
N ASP A 60 -10.14 -10.70 12.73
CA ASP A 60 -10.05 -12.15 12.63
C ASP A 60 -11.22 -12.79 13.37
N LEU A 61 -11.87 -13.76 12.74
CA LEU A 61 -13.04 -14.40 13.30
C LEU A 61 -12.66 -15.71 13.99
N PRO A 62 -13.27 -16.01 15.16
CA PRO A 62 -12.92 -17.21 15.92
C PRO A 62 -13.33 -18.52 15.22
N ASP A 63 -14.36 -18.50 14.37
CA ASP A 63 -14.72 -19.66 13.55
C ASP A 63 -13.83 -19.68 12.28
N PRO A 64 -13.03 -20.75 12.08
CA PRO A 64 -12.09 -20.81 10.96
C PRO A 64 -12.75 -20.76 9.59
N PHE A 65 -13.96 -21.33 9.42
CA PHE A 65 -14.68 -21.32 8.15
C PHE A 65 -15.27 -19.94 7.85
N GLU A 66 -15.81 -19.26 8.86
CA GLU A 66 -16.27 -17.87 8.71
C GLU A 66 -15.08 -16.94 8.44
N ASN A 67 -13.94 -17.20 9.11
CA ASN A 67 -12.73 -16.40 8.91
C ASN A 67 -12.23 -16.48 7.46
N LEU A 68 -12.33 -17.62 6.78
CA LEU A 68 -12.01 -17.71 5.35
C LEU A 68 -12.83 -16.73 4.51
N GLY A 69 -14.14 -16.60 4.79
CA GLY A 69 -14.99 -15.63 4.10
C GLY A 69 -14.54 -14.18 4.34
N ALA A 70 -14.19 -13.85 5.58
CA ALA A 70 -13.64 -12.53 5.93
C ALA A 70 -12.30 -12.28 5.23
N GLN A 71 -11.37 -13.24 5.29
CA GLN A 71 -10.05 -13.12 4.67
C GLN A 71 -10.11 -12.93 3.15
N VAL A 72 -11.00 -13.67 2.46
CA VAL A 72 -11.18 -13.49 1.01
C VAL A 72 -11.76 -12.10 0.70
N LEU A 73 -12.67 -11.58 1.52
CA LEU A 73 -13.18 -10.22 1.34
C LEU A 73 -12.11 -9.15 1.59
N LYS A 74 -11.21 -9.35 2.56
CA LYS A 74 -10.04 -8.48 2.79
C LYS A 74 -9.17 -8.34 1.53
N VAL A 75 -9.03 -9.40 0.73
CA VAL A 75 -8.26 -9.34 -0.52
C VAL A 75 -8.81 -8.29 -1.48
N ALA A 76 -10.14 -8.11 -1.57
CA ALA A 76 -10.71 -7.06 -2.42
C ALA A 76 -10.37 -5.65 -1.92
N ALA A 77 -10.45 -5.44 -0.60
CA ALA A 77 -10.11 -4.18 0.05
C ALA A 77 -8.63 -3.84 -0.16
N ASN A 78 -7.73 -4.77 0.19
CA ASN A 78 -6.28 -4.56 0.13
C ASN A 78 -5.79 -4.35 -1.31
N LYS A 79 -6.23 -5.16 -2.28
CA LYS A 79 -5.88 -4.93 -3.70
C LYS A 79 -6.35 -3.58 -4.22
N THR A 80 -7.47 -3.06 -3.72
CA THR A 80 -7.94 -1.73 -4.09
C THR A 80 -7.04 -0.67 -3.46
N ASN A 81 -6.70 -0.82 -2.19
CA ASN A 81 -5.78 0.06 -1.49
C ASN A 81 -4.40 0.10 -2.16
N ASP A 82 -3.81 -1.06 -2.46
CA ASP A 82 -2.50 -1.17 -3.11
C ASP A 82 -2.46 -0.45 -4.46
N ALA A 83 -3.55 -0.52 -5.24
CA ALA A 83 -3.62 0.08 -6.57
C ALA A 83 -3.93 1.59 -6.57
N THR A 84 -4.63 2.09 -5.54
CA THR A 84 -5.20 3.45 -5.57
C THR A 84 -5.03 4.24 -4.27
N GLY A 85 -4.64 3.61 -3.18
CA GLY A 85 -4.52 4.21 -1.84
C GLY A 85 -5.84 4.66 -1.22
N ASP A 86 -6.99 4.31 -1.83
CA ASP A 86 -8.33 4.65 -1.37
C ASP A 86 -9.36 3.65 -1.95
N GLY A 87 -10.64 3.74 -1.54
CA GLY A 87 -11.73 2.95 -2.09
C GLY A 87 -11.94 1.57 -1.45
N THR A 88 -11.24 1.25 -0.38
CA THR A 88 -11.32 -0.02 0.37
C THR A 88 -12.73 -0.33 0.85
N THR A 89 -13.41 0.65 1.43
CA THR A 89 -14.79 0.51 1.91
C THR A 89 -15.77 0.33 0.75
N THR A 90 -15.59 1.05 -0.35
CA THR A 90 -16.43 0.92 -1.55
C THR A 90 -16.29 -0.46 -2.17
N SER A 91 -15.06 -0.99 -2.27
CA SER A 91 -14.78 -2.34 -2.75
C SER A 91 -15.45 -3.41 -1.87
N THR A 92 -15.35 -3.26 -0.55
CA THR A 92 -15.99 -4.15 0.43
C THR A 92 -17.52 -4.17 0.29
N VAL A 93 -18.14 -3.00 0.15
CA VAL A 93 -19.61 -2.87 -0.01
C VAL A 93 -20.08 -3.50 -1.33
N LEU A 94 -19.35 -3.25 -2.42
CA LEU A 94 -19.65 -3.86 -3.72
C LEU A 94 -19.48 -5.39 -3.67
N ALA A 95 -18.40 -5.88 -3.08
CA ALA A 95 -18.13 -7.32 -2.98
C ALA A 95 -19.19 -8.03 -2.12
N GLU A 96 -19.56 -7.47 -0.97
CA GLU A 96 -20.68 -8.01 -0.16
C GLU A 96 -21.96 -8.08 -0.99
N ALA A 97 -22.31 -7.01 -1.71
CA ALA A 97 -23.54 -6.93 -2.48
C ALA A 97 -23.57 -7.95 -3.63
N ILE A 98 -22.47 -8.06 -4.40
CA ILE A 98 -22.35 -9.06 -5.49
C ILE A 98 -22.45 -10.47 -4.91
N PHE A 99 -21.72 -10.76 -3.85
CA PHE A 99 -21.71 -12.08 -3.25
C PHE A 99 -23.07 -12.49 -2.68
N LEU A 100 -23.73 -11.61 -1.92
CA LEU A 100 -25.04 -11.94 -1.32
C LEU A 100 -26.13 -12.11 -2.36
N GLU A 101 -26.19 -11.30 -3.42
CA GLU A 101 -27.14 -11.47 -4.51
C GLU A 101 -26.79 -12.71 -5.36
N GLY A 102 -25.50 -12.95 -5.60
CA GLY A 102 -25.02 -14.14 -6.31
C GLY A 102 -25.35 -15.44 -5.58
N LEU A 103 -25.18 -15.45 -4.25
CA LEU A 103 -25.50 -16.62 -3.45
C LEU A 103 -27.00 -17.00 -3.53
N LYS A 104 -27.91 -16.02 -3.65
CA LYS A 104 -29.33 -16.31 -3.88
C LYS A 104 -29.55 -17.01 -5.22
N ALA A 105 -28.85 -16.58 -6.28
CA ALA A 105 -28.95 -17.21 -7.59
C ALA A 105 -28.35 -18.63 -7.60
N VAL A 106 -27.19 -18.84 -6.97
CA VAL A 106 -26.58 -20.17 -6.84
C VAL A 106 -27.49 -21.12 -6.04
N THR A 107 -28.10 -20.62 -4.95
CA THR A 107 -29.07 -21.41 -4.15
C THR A 107 -30.35 -21.73 -4.94
N ALA A 108 -30.72 -20.88 -5.89
CA ALA A 108 -31.85 -21.13 -6.79
C ALA A 108 -31.51 -22.11 -7.94
N GLY A 109 -30.27 -22.62 -8.01
CA GLY A 109 -29.81 -23.62 -8.95
C GLY A 109 -29.11 -23.10 -10.21
N HIS A 110 -28.80 -21.79 -10.30
CA HIS A 110 -28.03 -21.27 -11.41
C HIS A 110 -26.55 -21.69 -11.33
N ASP A 111 -25.93 -21.94 -12.46
CA ASP A 111 -24.52 -22.30 -12.56
C ASP A 111 -23.60 -21.13 -12.12
N PRO A 112 -22.76 -21.30 -11.09
CA PRO A 112 -21.84 -20.26 -10.61
C PRO A 112 -20.88 -19.75 -11.68
N MET A 113 -20.46 -20.61 -12.62
CA MET A 113 -19.54 -20.23 -13.69
C MET A 113 -20.22 -19.41 -14.78
N ALA A 114 -21.51 -19.66 -15.05
CA ALA A 114 -22.31 -18.83 -15.94
C ALA A 114 -22.58 -17.46 -15.31
N ILE A 115 -22.95 -17.43 -14.02
CA ILE A 115 -23.09 -16.19 -13.24
C ILE A 115 -21.80 -15.36 -13.32
N LYS A 116 -20.63 -15.98 -13.10
CA LYS A 116 -19.32 -15.33 -13.22
C LYS A 116 -19.15 -14.69 -14.60
N ARG A 117 -19.39 -15.43 -15.69
CA ARG A 117 -19.28 -14.88 -17.05
C ARG A 117 -20.21 -13.69 -17.27
N GLY A 118 -21.44 -13.74 -16.75
CA GLY A 118 -22.38 -12.63 -16.79
C GLY A 118 -21.90 -11.40 -16.02
N ILE A 119 -21.34 -11.58 -14.83
CA ILE A 119 -20.71 -10.50 -14.05
C ILE A 119 -19.54 -9.90 -14.82
N ASP A 120 -18.63 -10.73 -15.36
CA ASP A 120 -17.44 -10.27 -16.09
C ASP A 120 -17.83 -9.43 -17.34
N LYS A 121 -18.84 -9.88 -18.11
CA LYS A 121 -19.39 -9.12 -19.25
C LYS A 121 -19.97 -7.78 -18.79
N GLY A 122 -20.74 -7.79 -17.71
CA GLY A 122 -21.33 -6.60 -17.11
C GLY A 122 -20.28 -5.60 -16.64
N VAL A 123 -19.27 -6.05 -15.91
CA VAL A 123 -18.15 -5.23 -15.44
C VAL A 123 -17.44 -4.58 -16.63
N GLY A 124 -17.11 -5.33 -17.68
CA GLY A 124 -16.48 -4.78 -18.88
C GLY A 124 -17.25 -3.59 -19.46
N LYS A 125 -18.59 -3.71 -19.58
CA LYS A 125 -19.44 -2.62 -20.10
C LYS A 125 -19.54 -1.43 -19.14
N VAL A 126 -19.60 -1.68 -17.84
CA VAL A 126 -19.59 -0.62 -16.83
C VAL A 126 -18.29 0.16 -16.89
N LEU A 127 -17.13 -0.52 -17.01
CA LEU A 127 -15.82 0.11 -17.12
C LEU A 127 -15.71 1.00 -18.36
N GLU A 128 -16.20 0.56 -19.52
CA GLU A 128 -16.28 1.37 -20.74
C GLU A 128 -17.14 2.64 -20.52
N ALA A 129 -18.24 2.52 -19.78
CA ALA A 129 -19.12 3.63 -19.48
C ALA A 129 -18.50 4.63 -18.49
N LEU A 130 -17.84 4.14 -17.42
CA LEU A 130 -17.10 4.97 -16.46
C LEU A 130 -15.98 5.75 -17.16
N LYS A 131 -15.20 5.10 -18.04
CA LYS A 131 -14.16 5.76 -18.83
C LYS A 131 -14.72 6.88 -19.73
N LYS A 132 -15.88 6.68 -20.34
CA LYS A 132 -16.54 7.72 -21.16
C LYS A 132 -17.12 8.86 -20.33
N MET A 133 -17.48 8.59 -19.08
CA MET A 133 -18.04 9.58 -18.14
C MET A 133 -16.95 10.39 -17.46
N SER A 134 -15.73 9.85 -17.40
CA SER A 134 -14.60 10.49 -16.72
C SER A 134 -14.21 11.79 -17.43
N HIS A 135 -13.92 12.81 -16.63
CA HIS A 135 -13.41 14.11 -17.07
C HIS A 135 -12.00 14.33 -16.49
N PRO A 136 -11.06 14.87 -17.28
CA PRO A 136 -9.73 15.21 -16.75
C PRO A 136 -9.85 16.30 -15.68
N VAL A 137 -9.00 16.24 -14.68
CA VAL A 137 -8.93 17.22 -13.58
C VAL A 137 -8.52 18.60 -14.11
N LYS A 138 -9.27 19.64 -13.78
CA LYS A 138 -9.05 21.02 -14.22
C LYS A 138 -8.60 21.91 -13.06
N GLY A 139 -7.29 22.02 -12.89
CA GLY A 139 -6.68 23.02 -12.02
C GLY A 139 -6.83 22.76 -10.51
N LYS A 140 -6.37 23.74 -9.75
CA LYS A 140 -6.24 23.69 -8.29
C LYS A 140 -7.56 23.47 -7.54
N GLN A 141 -8.66 24.02 -8.03
CA GLN A 141 -9.96 23.95 -7.36
C GLN A 141 -10.49 22.51 -7.30
N GLU A 142 -10.48 21.79 -8.42
CA GLU A 142 -10.92 20.39 -8.47
C GLU A 142 -10.00 19.48 -7.66
N ILE A 143 -8.68 19.72 -7.70
CA ILE A 143 -7.70 19.04 -6.85
C ILE A 143 -8.07 19.20 -5.37
N GLY A 144 -8.36 20.42 -4.94
CA GLY A 144 -8.78 20.71 -3.57
C GLY A 144 -10.09 20.02 -3.19
N GLN A 145 -11.06 19.94 -4.10
CA GLN A 145 -12.33 19.25 -3.90
C GLN A 145 -12.13 17.73 -3.75
N ILE A 146 -11.30 17.11 -4.62
CA ILE A 146 -10.97 15.69 -4.52
C ILE A 146 -10.34 15.39 -3.16
N ALA A 147 -9.31 16.16 -2.81
CA ALA A 147 -8.62 15.98 -1.54
C ALA A 147 -9.53 16.22 -0.33
N THR A 148 -10.46 17.18 -0.41
CA THR A 148 -11.46 17.44 0.64
C THR A 148 -12.39 16.25 0.83
N VAL A 149 -12.92 15.69 -0.25
CA VAL A 149 -13.82 14.52 -0.20
C VAL A 149 -13.11 13.30 0.37
N ALA A 150 -11.91 13.01 -0.10
CA ALA A 150 -11.11 11.88 0.39
C ALA A 150 -10.69 12.08 1.86
N ALA A 151 -10.44 13.32 2.30
CA ALA A 151 -10.18 13.67 3.70
C ALA A 151 -11.46 13.77 4.56
N LYS A 152 -12.58 13.16 4.17
CA LYS A 152 -13.87 13.19 4.89
C LYS A 152 -14.41 14.61 5.14
N ASN A 153 -14.42 15.45 4.09
CA ASN A 153 -14.85 16.84 4.08
C ASN A 153 -13.97 17.82 4.90
N ASP A 154 -12.70 17.47 5.15
CA ASP A 154 -11.74 18.40 5.73
C ASP A 154 -11.20 19.36 4.66
N ALA A 155 -11.81 20.54 4.54
CA ALA A 155 -11.43 21.56 3.57
C ALA A 155 -10.02 22.17 3.81
N ASP A 156 -9.49 22.10 5.04
CA ASP A 156 -8.14 22.60 5.34
C ASP A 156 -7.09 21.64 4.77
N ILE A 157 -7.29 20.34 4.96
CA ILE A 157 -6.44 19.31 4.35
C ILE A 157 -6.52 19.43 2.82
N GLY A 158 -7.73 19.54 2.25
CA GLY A 158 -7.92 19.66 0.80
C GLY A 158 -7.16 20.84 0.20
N ARG A 159 -7.21 22.00 0.85
CA ARG A 159 -6.50 23.21 0.42
C ARG A 159 -4.98 23.03 0.47
N LYS A 160 -4.45 22.46 1.57
CA LYS A 160 -3.02 22.22 1.73
C LYS A 160 -2.45 21.24 0.70
N ILE A 161 -3.20 20.19 0.36
CA ILE A 161 -2.83 19.25 -0.71
C ILE A 161 -2.84 19.95 -2.07
N ALA A 162 -3.87 20.75 -2.37
CA ALA A 162 -3.92 21.51 -3.62
C ALA A 162 -2.76 22.50 -3.75
N ASP A 163 -2.39 23.18 -2.66
CA ASP A 163 -1.22 24.07 -2.61
C ASP A 163 0.10 23.30 -2.81
N ALA A 164 0.20 22.10 -2.23
CA ALA A 164 1.36 21.24 -2.42
C ALA A 164 1.51 20.81 -3.89
N ILE A 165 0.42 20.34 -4.51
CA ILE A 165 0.41 19.91 -5.92
C ILE A 165 0.71 21.07 -6.87
N GLU A 166 0.18 22.26 -6.60
CA GLU A 166 0.48 23.44 -7.42
C GLU A 166 1.97 23.76 -7.42
N LYS A 167 2.66 23.59 -6.28
CA LYS A 167 4.08 23.91 -6.15
C LYS A 167 4.98 22.84 -6.78
N VAL A 168 4.68 21.55 -6.59
CA VAL A 168 5.52 20.46 -7.11
C VAL A 168 5.05 19.93 -8.47
N GLY A 169 3.84 20.33 -8.92
CA GLY A 169 3.21 19.86 -10.16
C GLY A 169 2.45 18.55 -9.99
N SER A 170 1.65 18.18 -11.00
CA SER A 170 0.79 16.98 -10.96
C SER A 170 1.56 15.67 -10.80
N GLU A 171 2.78 15.60 -11.29
CA GLU A 171 3.69 14.46 -11.16
C GLU A 171 4.67 14.61 -10.00
N GLY A 172 4.58 15.71 -9.25
CA GLY A 172 5.43 15.98 -8.10
C GLY A 172 5.18 14.98 -6.97
N VAL A 173 6.21 14.76 -6.17
CA VAL A 173 6.12 13.85 -5.02
C VAL A 173 5.58 14.58 -3.82
N ILE A 174 4.55 14.00 -3.19
CA ILE A 174 4.02 14.44 -1.91
C ILE A 174 4.21 13.30 -0.92
N THR A 175 4.84 13.60 0.21
CA THR A 175 4.99 12.68 1.35
C THR A 175 4.30 13.26 2.57
N VAL A 176 3.84 12.39 3.45
CA VAL A 176 3.13 12.77 4.68
C VAL A 176 3.93 12.30 5.88
N GLU A 177 4.24 13.23 6.77
CA GLU A 177 5.01 12.97 7.98
C GLU A 177 4.29 13.47 9.23
N GLU A 178 4.65 12.91 10.36
CA GLU A 178 4.17 13.40 11.66
C GLU A 178 4.84 14.74 11.99
N GLY A 179 4.04 15.76 12.19
CA GLY A 179 4.50 17.07 12.61
C GLY A 179 4.73 17.14 14.13
N LYS A 180 5.50 18.12 14.57
CA LYS A 180 5.74 18.37 16.01
C LYS A 180 4.75 19.35 16.62
N GLY A 181 3.91 19.98 15.80
CA GLY A 181 2.96 21.02 16.19
C GLY A 181 1.52 20.56 16.17
N MET A 182 0.61 21.45 16.52
CA MET A 182 -0.84 21.22 16.44
C MET A 182 -1.40 21.48 15.04
N GLU A 183 -0.69 22.24 14.23
CA GLU A 183 -1.12 22.62 12.87
C GLU A 183 -0.44 21.77 11.81
N THR A 184 -1.19 21.39 10.78
CA THR A 184 -0.65 20.75 9.60
C THR A 184 0.02 21.80 8.72
N THR A 185 1.27 21.55 8.30
CA THR A 185 2.07 22.45 7.47
C THR A 185 2.59 21.75 6.23
N VAL A 186 2.90 22.52 5.18
CA VAL A 186 3.48 22.02 3.93
C VAL A 186 4.85 22.63 3.73
N GLU A 187 5.88 21.80 3.70
CA GLU A 187 7.26 22.17 3.39
C GLU A 187 7.64 21.65 2.00
N ILE A 188 8.28 22.47 1.18
CA ILE A 188 8.89 22.02 -0.08
C ILE A 188 10.37 21.83 0.19
N VAL A 189 10.86 20.63 -0.08
CA VAL A 189 12.26 20.26 0.13
C VAL A 189 12.87 19.75 -1.18
N GLU A 190 14.17 19.88 -1.30
CA GLU A 190 14.93 19.25 -2.39
C GLU A 190 14.78 17.73 -2.28
N GLY A 191 14.56 17.07 -3.40
CA GLY A 191 14.35 15.63 -3.43
C GLY A 191 14.08 15.14 -4.84
N MET A 192 14.11 13.81 -4.99
CA MET A 192 13.88 13.15 -6.26
C MET A 192 13.15 11.84 -6.08
N ARG A 193 12.25 11.53 -7.01
CA ARG A 193 11.65 10.20 -7.14
C ARG A 193 12.04 9.58 -8.48
N PHE A 194 12.29 8.28 -8.47
CA PHE A 194 12.54 7.49 -9.68
C PHE A 194 11.91 6.10 -9.56
N ASP A 195 11.65 5.51 -10.72
CA ASP A 195 10.93 4.27 -10.94
C ASP A 195 11.84 3.03 -10.78
N ARG A 196 12.29 2.77 -9.56
CA ARG A 196 12.97 1.55 -9.13
C ARG A 196 12.65 1.29 -7.67
N GLY A 197 12.15 0.10 -7.37
CA GLY A 197 11.88 -0.36 -6.03
C GLY A 197 13.05 -1.13 -5.40
N PHE A 198 12.81 -1.66 -4.22
CA PHE A 198 13.80 -2.46 -3.50
C PHE A 198 14.09 -3.79 -4.21
N LEU A 199 15.35 -4.25 -4.11
CA LEU A 199 15.79 -5.53 -4.69
C LEU A 199 15.31 -6.77 -3.92
N SER A 200 14.82 -6.61 -2.71
CA SER A 200 14.29 -7.69 -1.88
C SER A 200 13.23 -7.15 -0.93
N SER A 201 12.10 -7.87 -0.83
CA SER A 201 11.04 -7.58 0.14
C SER A 201 11.50 -7.68 1.60
N HIS A 202 12.61 -8.38 1.87
CA HIS A 202 13.22 -8.40 3.20
C HIS A 202 13.75 -7.03 3.65
N PHE A 203 13.88 -6.06 2.75
CA PHE A 203 14.24 -4.68 3.11
C PHE A 203 13.06 -3.86 3.67
N ILE A 204 11.84 -4.33 3.57
CA ILE A 204 10.66 -3.65 4.11
C ILE A 204 10.82 -3.41 5.62
N THR A 205 10.49 -2.19 6.04
CA THR A 205 10.48 -1.76 7.45
C THR A 205 9.07 -1.44 7.94
N ASP A 206 8.19 -0.99 7.03
CA ASP A 206 6.76 -0.77 7.26
C ASP A 206 5.96 -1.84 6.49
N LEU A 207 5.51 -2.86 7.20
CA LEU A 207 4.77 -3.97 6.64
C LEU A 207 3.38 -3.56 6.13
N ASN A 208 2.76 -2.54 6.74
CA ASN A 208 1.42 -2.10 6.35
C ASN A 208 1.41 -1.43 4.98
N ARG A 209 2.52 -0.76 4.63
CA ARG A 209 2.69 -0.06 3.36
C ARG A 209 3.57 -0.80 2.37
N SER A 210 4.16 -1.92 2.80
CA SER A 210 5.16 -2.63 2.02
C SER A 210 6.32 -1.71 1.59
N GLU A 211 6.77 -0.82 2.46
CA GLU A 211 7.82 0.17 2.19
C GLU A 211 9.07 -0.07 3.06
N ALA A 212 10.23 0.19 2.49
CA ALA A 212 11.47 0.34 3.24
C ALA A 212 11.73 1.83 3.50
N VAL A 213 11.59 2.25 4.75
CA VAL A 213 11.82 3.63 5.19
C VAL A 213 13.16 3.72 5.90
N LEU A 214 14.08 4.55 5.39
CA LEU A 214 15.41 4.74 5.92
C LEU A 214 15.55 6.19 6.42
N GLU A 215 15.76 6.37 7.73
CA GLU A 215 15.96 7.68 8.35
C GLU A 215 17.44 8.05 8.39
N LYS A 216 17.78 9.21 7.87
CA LYS A 216 19.15 9.74 7.79
C LYS A 216 20.16 8.73 7.21
N PRO A 217 19.84 8.05 6.08
CA PRO A 217 20.69 7.03 5.52
C PRO A 217 22.00 7.59 4.97
N TYR A 218 23.02 6.74 4.94
CA TYR A 218 24.12 6.86 4.00
C TYR A 218 23.69 6.32 2.64
N ILE A 219 24.20 6.88 1.55
CA ILE A 219 23.84 6.55 0.18
C ILE A 219 25.11 6.23 -0.60
N LEU A 220 25.26 4.98 -1.03
CA LEU A 220 26.30 4.59 -1.96
C LEU A 220 25.76 4.72 -3.39
N VAL A 221 26.45 5.50 -4.23
CA VAL A 221 26.15 5.63 -5.66
C VAL A 221 27.26 4.94 -6.46
N TRP A 222 26.92 3.77 -7.02
CA TRP A 222 27.87 2.86 -7.66
C TRP A 222 27.42 2.50 -9.08
N GLU A 223 28.29 2.65 -10.08
CA GLU A 223 27.90 2.44 -11.49
C GLU A 223 27.70 0.97 -11.85
N GLU A 224 28.58 0.10 -11.36
CA GLU A 224 28.62 -1.32 -11.76
C GLU A 224 27.71 -2.21 -10.89
N LYS A 225 27.61 -3.49 -11.31
CA LYS A 225 27.00 -4.53 -10.48
C LYS A 225 27.87 -4.87 -9.29
N ILE A 226 27.22 -5.12 -8.15
CA ILE A 226 27.86 -5.61 -6.93
C ILE A 226 27.40 -7.05 -6.68
N SER A 227 28.29 -8.02 -6.88
CA SER A 227 27.99 -9.44 -6.63
C SER A 227 28.90 -10.05 -5.54
N ASN A 228 30.11 -9.49 -5.35
CA ASN A 228 31.08 -10.01 -4.40
C ASN A 228 30.89 -9.42 -2.99
N ALA A 229 30.46 -10.26 -2.05
CA ALA A 229 30.26 -9.86 -0.66
C ALA A 229 31.55 -9.39 0.02
N ALA A 230 32.68 -10.04 -0.24
CA ALA A 230 33.95 -9.71 0.42
C ALA A 230 34.39 -8.27 0.17
N LYS A 231 34.10 -7.71 -1.02
CA LYS A 231 34.39 -6.30 -1.35
C LYS A 231 33.43 -5.32 -0.67
N LEU A 232 32.20 -5.76 -0.35
CA LEU A 232 31.18 -4.93 0.28
C LEU A 232 31.31 -4.90 1.81
N VAL A 233 31.81 -5.97 2.43
CA VAL A 233 31.90 -6.14 3.88
C VAL A 233 32.61 -4.97 4.58
N PRO A 234 33.77 -4.45 4.13
CA PRO A 234 34.42 -3.33 4.80
C PRO A 234 33.53 -2.09 4.94
N LEU A 235 32.77 -1.77 3.89
CA LEU A 235 31.82 -0.67 3.92
C LEU A 235 30.66 -0.96 4.89
N LEU A 236 30.10 -2.18 4.87
CA LEU A 236 29.01 -2.58 5.79
C LEU A 236 29.45 -2.46 7.25
N GLU A 237 30.70 -2.84 7.58
CA GLU A 237 31.25 -2.71 8.94
C GLU A 237 31.38 -1.24 9.37
N LEU A 238 31.84 -0.36 8.47
CA LEU A 238 31.93 1.07 8.76
C LEU A 238 30.53 1.67 9.02
N VAL A 239 29.56 1.31 8.19
CA VAL A 239 28.17 1.78 8.32
C VAL A 239 27.52 1.21 9.59
N ALA A 240 27.70 -0.08 9.88
CA ALA A 240 27.18 -0.71 11.09
C ALA A 240 27.69 -0.03 12.37
N LYS A 241 28.99 0.29 12.42
CA LYS A 241 29.59 1.05 13.54
C LYS A 241 28.99 2.44 13.72
N SER A 242 28.50 3.07 12.63
CA SER A 242 27.87 4.39 12.70
C SER A 242 26.43 4.36 13.25
N GLY A 243 25.78 3.19 13.25
CA GLY A 243 24.38 3.01 13.63
C GLY A 243 23.36 3.61 12.66
N ARG A 244 23.78 4.11 11.49
CA ARG A 244 22.90 4.70 10.47
C ARG A 244 22.57 3.67 9.38
N PRO A 245 21.39 3.77 8.73
CA PRO A 245 21.05 2.88 7.62
C PRO A 245 21.87 3.19 6.35
N LEU A 246 21.99 2.18 5.47
CA LEU A 246 22.65 2.28 4.19
C LEU A 246 21.65 2.06 3.04
N CYS A 247 21.63 2.97 2.07
CA CYS A 247 20.97 2.76 0.78
C CYS A 247 22.04 2.56 -0.31
N ILE A 248 22.00 1.45 -1.02
CA ILE A 248 22.88 1.16 -2.15
C ILE A 248 22.13 1.41 -3.45
N LEU A 249 22.63 2.32 -4.27
CA LEU A 249 22.17 2.59 -5.64
C LEU A 249 23.24 2.09 -6.60
N SER A 250 22.99 0.96 -7.26
CA SER A 250 23.95 0.35 -8.20
C SER A 250 23.24 -0.19 -9.44
N GLU A 251 23.99 -0.55 -10.47
CA GLU A 251 23.40 -1.23 -11.64
C GLU A 251 22.57 -2.45 -11.20
N ASP A 252 23.14 -3.27 -10.32
CA ASP A 252 22.47 -4.37 -9.65
C ASP A 252 23.22 -4.74 -8.36
N LEU A 253 22.51 -5.32 -7.39
CA LEU A 253 23.10 -5.99 -6.25
C LEU A 253 22.57 -7.44 -6.24
N GLU A 254 23.44 -8.40 -6.48
CA GLU A 254 23.04 -9.79 -6.70
C GLU A 254 23.91 -10.79 -5.95
N GLY A 255 23.49 -12.06 -5.94
CA GLY A 255 24.26 -13.17 -5.39
C GLY A 255 24.61 -13.01 -3.90
N GLU A 256 25.88 -13.23 -3.57
CA GLU A 256 26.37 -13.20 -2.18
C GLU A 256 26.28 -11.80 -1.55
N ALA A 257 26.43 -10.74 -2.33
CA ALA A 257 26.34 -9.37 -1.83
C ALA A 257 24.92 -9.03 -1.37
N LEU A 258 23.88 -9.39 -2.16
CA LEU A 258 22.48 -9.20 -1.78
C LEU A 258 22.14 -10.06 -0.56
N ALA A 259 22.54 -11.34 -0.57
CA ALA A 259 22.31 -12.24 0.56
C ALA A 259 22.93 -11.71 1.86
N THR A 260 24.15 -11.17 1.78
CA THR A 260 24.84 -10.56 2.93
C THR A 260 24.07 -9.36 3.49
N MET A 261 23.58 -8.46 2.64
CA MET A 261 22.75 -7.33 3.06
C MET A 261 21.47 -7.80 3.76
N VAL A 262 20.75 -8.76 3.17
CA VAL A 262 19.51 -9.31 3.72
C VAL A 262 19.74 -9.98 5.07
N VAL A 263 20.76 -10.84 5.18
CA VAL A 263 21.06 -11.55 6.43
C VAL A 263 21.44 -10.57 7.55
N ASN A 264 22.24 -9.56 7.27
CA ASN A 264 22.63 -8.56 8.28
C ASN A 264 21.43 -7.71 8.73
N LYS A 265 20.50 -7.40 7.83
CA LYS A 265 19.24 -6.73 8.19
C LYS A 265 18.37 -7.63 9.07
N LEU A 266 18.16 -8.89 8.70
CA LEU A 266 17.35 -9.84 9.48
C LEU A 266 17.92 -10.09 10.87
N LYS A 267 19.24 -10.06 11.01
CA LYS A 267 19.94 -10.15 12.31
C LYS A 267 19.94 -8.82 13.10
N GLY A 268 19.40 -7.74 12.55
CA GLY A 268 19.41 -6.42 13.20
C GLY A 268 20.80 -5.77 13.32
N ILE A 269 21.82 -6.29 12.63
CA ILE A 269 23.19 -5.76 12.66
C ILE A 269 23.30 -4.48 11.83
N LEU A 270 22.62 -4.45 10.67
CA LEU A 270 22.63 -3.34 9.73
C LEU A 270 21.21 -3.05 9.23
N SER A 271 20.78 -1.82 9.34
CA SER A 271 19.58 -1.35 8.63
C SER A 271 19.98 -0.85 7.24
N GLY A 272 19.20 -1.20 6.22
CA GLY A 272 19.48 -0.71 4.88
C GLY A 272 18.63 -1.35 3.80
N ALA A 273 18.78 -0.84 2.58
CA ALA A 273 18.13 -1.37 1.38
C ALA A 273 19.04 -1.20 0.17
N ALA A 274 18.77 -1.94 -0.87
CA ALA A 274 19.42 -1.82 -2.16
C ALA A 274 18.40 -1.65 -3.27
N VAL A 275 18.71 -0.79 -4.23
CA VAL A 275 17.86 -0.39 -5.34
C VAL A 275 18.69 -0.38 -6.63
N LYS A 276 18.09 -0.78 -7.74
CA LYS A 276 18.72 -0.61 -9.06
C LYS A 276 18.78 0.86 -9.45
N ALA A 277 19.89 1.27 -9.99
CA ALA A 277 20.04 2.61 -10.56
C ALA A 277 19.04 2.82 -11.71
N PRO A 278 18.38 4.00 -11.77
CA PRO A 278 17.44 4.28 -12.85
C PRO A 278 18.15 4.47 -14.19
N GLY A 279 17.46 4.14 -15.29
CA GLY A 279 17.99 4.24 -16.64
C GLY A 279 18.88 3.07 -17.08
N TYR A 280 19.40 3.16 -18.29
CA TYR A 280 20.29 2.17 -18.92
C TYR A 280 21.42 2.89 -19.67
N GLY A 281 22.61 2.27 -19.74
CA GLY A 281 23.76 2.81 -20.47
C GLY A 281 24.12 4.22 -19.99
N ASP A 282 24.39 5.13 -20.94
CA ASP A 282 24.80 6.52 -20.63
C ASP A 282 23.76 7.28 -19.82
N ARG A 283 22.47 7.00 -20.03
CA ARG A 283 21.39 7.61 -19.22
C ARG A 283 21.46 7.22 -17.75
N ARG A 284 21.86 5.97 -17.44
CA ARG A 284 22.09 5.55 -16.07
C ARG A 284 23.20 6.37 -15.43
N ARG A 285 24.29 6.59 -16.15
CA ARG A 285 25.42 7.43 -15.69
C ARG A 285 24.95 8.83 -15.34
N GLU A 286 24.17 9.43 -16.22
CA GLU A 286 23.63 10.77 -16.03
C GLU A 286 22.66 10.84 -14.83
N MET A 287 21.82 9.83 -14.66
CA MET A 287 20.92 9.74 -13.49
C MET A 287 21.68 9.51 -12.19
N LEU A 288 22.76 8.71 -12.20
CA LEU A 288 23.64 8.53 -11.04
C LEU A 288 24.37 9.84 -10.69
N ALA A 289 24.79 10.62 -11.69
CA ALA A 289 25.37 11.94 -11.48
C ALA A 289 24.36 12.91 -10.85
N ASP A 290 23.10 12.90 -11.31
CA ASP A 290 22.04 13.72 -10.74
C ASP A 290 21.75 13.33 -9.28
N LEU A 291 21.70 12.03 -8.98
CA LEU A 291 21.53 11.50 -7.62
C LEU A 291 22.71 11.84 -6.71
N SER A 292 23.93 11.77 -7.25
CA SER A 292 25.14 12.16 -6.51
C SER A 292 25.11 13.64 -6.15
N THR A 293 24.80 14.51 -7.11
CA THR A 293 24.68 15.95 -6.88
C THR A 293 23.60 16.26 -5.83
N LEU A 294 22.44 15.59 -5.92
CA LEU A 294 21.34 15.79 -4.96
C LEU A 294 21.69 15.36 -3.54
N THR A 295 22.45 14.27 -3.39
CA THR A 295 22.73 13.66 -2.08
C THR A 295 24.09 14.04 -1.49
N GLY A 296 24.94 14.72 -2.27
CA GLY A 296 26.33 15.00 -1.92
C GLY A 296 27.21 13.76 -1.95
N ALA A 297 26.79 12.69 -2.66
CA ALA A 297 27.57 11.48 -2.82
C ALA A 297 28.68 11.67 -3.85
N ARG A 298 29.78 10.96 -3.68
CA ARG A 298 30.68 10.68 -4.78
C ARG A 298 30.11 9.58 -5.66
N CYS A 299 29.97 9.82 -6.96
CA CYS A 299 29.63 8.75 -7.90
C CYS A 299 30.88 7.93 -8.24
N PHE A 300 30.79 6.63 -8.07
CA PHE A 300 31.91 5.71 -8.34
C PHE A 300 31.71 5.10 -9.73
N TYR A 301 32.47 5.62 -10.70
CA TYR A 301 32.48 5.13 -12.08
C TYR A 301 33.58 4.09 -12.29
N LYS A 302 33.27 3.09 -13.13
CA LYS A 302 34.22 2.02 -13.50
C LYS A 302 35.54 2.54 -14.03
N GLU A 303 35.47 3.53 -14.92
CA GLU A 303 36.62 4.10 -15.60
C GLU A 303 37.62 4.77 -14.65
N LEU A 304 37.16 5.20 -13.47
CA LEU A 304 38.02 5.83 -12.46
C LEU A 304 38.73 4.79 -11.56
N GLY A 305 38.57 3.47 -11.84
CA GLY A 305 39.24 2.42 -11.10
C GLY A 305 38.83 2.33 -9.62
N ALA A 306 37.62 2.79 -9.28
CA ALA A 306 37.11 2.78 -7.92
C ALA A 306 37.02 1.36 -7.38
N GLN A 307 37.47 1.15 -6.14
CA GLN A 307 37.40 -0.13 -5.45
C GLN A 307 36.41 0.00 -4.29
N LEU A 308 35.47 -0.94 -4.21
CA LEU A 308 34.36 -0.89 -3.24
C LEU A 308 34.85 -1.04 -1.78
N ASP A 309 35.94 -1.77 -1.57
CA ASP A 309 36.59 -2.01 -0.29
C ASP A 309 37.32 -0.78 0.28
N ASN A 310 37.59 0.23 -0.55
CA ASN A 310 38.25 1.47 -0.15
C ASN A 310 37.27 2.64 0.07
N VAL A 311 35.96 2.43 -0.09
CA VAL A 311 34.95 3.49 0.08
C VAL A 311 34.86 3.91 1.55
N THR A 312 34.93 5.20 1.79
CA THR A 312 34.84 5.83 3.10
C THR A 312 33.46 6.43 3.37
N LEU A 313 33.09 6.62 4.64
CA LEU A 313 31.81 7.25 5.00
C LEU A 313 31.68 8.71 4.48
N GLY A 314 32.79 9.40 4.32
CA GLY A 314 32.81 10.79 3.81
C GLY A 314 32.49 10.90 2.32
N GLU A 315 32.59 9.81 1.55
CA GLU A 315 32.27 9.75 0.13
C GLU A 315 30.82 9.31 -0.14
N LEU A 316 30.13 8.86 0.91
CA LEU A 316 28.72 8.48 0.83
C LEU A 316 27.83 9.72 0.87
N GLY A 317 26.81 9.71 0.02
CA GLY A 317 25.74 10.69 0.10
C GLY A 317 24.89 10.53 1.34
N GLN A 318 24.08 11.53 1.60
CA GLN A 318 23.14 11.54 2.72
C GLN A 318 21.80 12.15 2.30
N ALA A 319 20.75 11.76 3.00
CA ALA A 319 19.44 12.40 2.89
C ALA A 319 18.75 12.42 4.25
N ARG A 320 17.71 13.23 4.41
CA ARG A 320 16.89 13.21 5.62
C ARG A 320 16.16 11.88 5.74
N ARG A 321 15.57 11.41 4.62
CA ARG A 321 14.81 10.15 4.55
C ARG A 321 14.85 9.58 3.13
N ILE A 322 14.80 8.26 3.03
CA ILE A 322 14.53 7.56 1.77
C ILE A 322 13.34 6.63 2.00
N ILE A 323 12.38 6.66 1.08
CA ILE A 323 11.23 5.75 1.05
C ILE A 323 11.33 4.92 -0.24
N ILE A 324 11.29 3.60 -0.10
CA ILE A 324 11.41 2.66 -1.21
C ILE A 324 10.21 1.72 -1.14
N ASP A 325 9.38 1.75 -2.17
CA ASP A 325 8.31 0.78 -2.38
C ASP A 325 8.73 -0.32 -3.38
N GLY A 326 7.80 -1.16 -3.84
CA GLY A 326 8.09 -2.22 -4.82
C GLY A 326 8.53 -1.70 -6.18
N ASP A 327 8.14 -0.49 -6.56
CA ASP A 327 8.32 0.08 -7.89
C ASP A 327 9.14 1.36 -7.92
N ASN A 328 9.20 2.10 -6.81
CA ASN A 328 9.76 3.44 -6.76
C ASN A 328 10.68 3.67 -5.57
N THR A 329 11.58 4.65 -5.73
CA THR A 329 12.43 5.19 -4.65
C THR A 329 12.26 6.70 -4.60
N THR A 330 11.98 7.22 -3.41
CA THR A 330 11.86 8.66 -3.14
C THR A 330 12.94 9.10 -2.15
N ILE A 331 13.81 10.01 -2.57
CA ILE A 331 14.82 10.66 -1.73
C ILE A 331 14.27 12.01 -1.29
N ILE A 332 14.23 12.24 0.03
CA ILE A 332 13.68 13.45 0.65
C ILE A 332 14.81 14.21 1.31
N LYS A 333 15.00 15.46 0.91
CA LYS A 333 16.01 16.38 1.43
C LYS A 333 17.40 15.78 1.38
N GLY A 334 17.93 15.63 0.17
CA GLY A 334 19.33 15.28 -0.06
C GLY A 334 20.27 16.30 0.59
N ALA A 335 21.47 15.86 0.94
CA ALA A 335 22.48 16.70 1.59
C ALA A 335 23.43 17.38 0.58
N GLY A 336 23.14 17.31 -0.74
CA GLY A 336 23.90 18.00 -1.77
C GLY A 336 23.82 19.53 -1.64
N ASP A 337 24.79 20.22 -2.21
CA ASP A 337 24.79 21.69 -2.21
C ASP A 337 23.75 22.22 -3.22
N ALA A 338 22.86 23.09 -2.77
CA ALA A 338 21.81 23.69 -3.61
C ALA A 338 22.39 24.45 -4.82
N SER A 339 23.60 25.00 -4.70
CA SER A 339 24.32 25.67 -5.81
C SER A 339 24.75 24.67 -6.89
N GLU A 340 25.22 23.48 -6.49
CA GLU A 340 25.58 22.38 -7.40
C GLU A 340 24.35 21.80 -8.09
N VAL A 341 23.26 21.59 -7.36
CA VAL A 341 21.98 21.16 -7.94
C VAL A 341 21.48 22.18 -8.97
N SER A 342 21.54 23.49 -8.63
CA SER A 342 21.14 24.55 -9.56
C SER A 342 22.06 24.61 -10.80
N ALA A 343 23.37 24.43 -10.64
CA ALA A 343 24.31 24.35 -11.74
C ALA A 343 24.02 23.13 -12.63
N ARG A 344 23.75 21.97 -12.04
CA ARG A 344 23.36 20.75 -12.78
C ARG A 344 22.08 20.96 -13.59
N MET A 345 21.07 21.61 -13.03
CA MET A 345 19.84 21.95 -13.74
C MET A 345 20.09 22.91 -14.92
N LYS A 346 21.02 23.85 -14.79
CA LYS A 346 21.43 24.74 -15.91
C LYS A 346 22.08 23.96 -17.03
N LEU A 347 22.96 23.01 -16.70
CA LEU A 347 23.59 22.13 -17.70
C LEU A 347 22.56 21.36 -18.50
N ILE A 348 21.59 20.72 -17.81
CA ILE A 348 20.52 19.98 -18.48
C ILE A 348 19.67 20.90 -19.38
N ARG A 349 19.38 22.14 -18.95
CA ARG A 349 18.66 23.11 -19.81
C ARG A 349 19.43 23.43 -21.08
N ASN A 350 20.73 23.64 -20.97
CA ASN A 350 21.58 23.89 -22.13
C ASN A 350 21.64 22.68 -23.09
N GLU A 351 21.67 21.46 -22.54
CA GLU A 351 21.58 20.21 -23.32
C GLU A 351 20.25 20.12 -24.08
N ILE A 352 19.12 20.49 -23.44
CA ILE A 352 17.79 20.55 -24.07
C ILE A 352 17.78 21.53 -25.26
N GLU A 353 18.46 22.67 -25.15
CA GLU A 353 18.52 23.68 -26.21
C GLU A 353 19.43 23.24 -27.37
N GLN A 354 20.44 22.41 -27.09
CA GLN A 354 21.46 21.98 -28.08
C GLN A 354 21.08 20.70 -28.81
N THR A 355 20.16 19.89 -28.26
CA THR A 355 19.80 18.60 -28.89
C THR A 355 18.84 18.78 -30.06
N ASP A 356 19.18 18.13 -31.18
CA ASP A 356 18.31 18.03 -32.38
C ASP A 356 17.34 16.86 -32.33
N SER A 357 17.50 15.95 -31.36
CA SER A 357 16.66 14.75 -31.18
C SER A 357 15.47 15.08 -30.29
N ASP A 358 14.26 14.95 -30.82
CA ASP A 358 13.03 15.16 -30.04
C ASP A 358 12.90 14.17 -28.89
N TYR A 359 13.36 12.93 -29.10
CA TYR A 359 13.38 11.90 -28.06
C TYR A 359 14.35 12.21 -26.92
N ASP A 360 15.56 12.67 -27.23
CA ASP A 360 16.52 13.06 -26.20
C ASP A 360 16.07 14.33 -25.48
N ARG A 361 15.46 15.27 -26.20
CA ARG A 361 14.85 16.46 -25.62
C ARG A 361 13.79 16.10 -24.59
N GLU A 362 12.89 15.16 -24.91
CA GLU A 362 11.87 14.67 -23.98
C GLU A 362 12.51 14.06 -22.71
N LYS A 363 13.53 13.22 -22.88
CA LYS A 363 14.21 12.58 -21.73
C LYS A 363 15.02 13.55 -20.87
N LEU A 364 15.62 14.56 -21.46
CA LEU A 364 16.27 15.64 -20.73
C LEU A 364 15.26 16.50 -19.96
N GLN A 365 14.09 16.76 -20.55
CA GLN A 365 12.98 17.45 -19.87
C GLN A 365 12.45 16.65 -18.66
N GLU A 366 12.30 15.33 -18.79
CA GLU A 366 11.96 14.46 -17.66
C GLU A 366 13.00 14.55 -16.53
N ARG A 367 14.31 14.50 -16.85
CA ARG A 367 15.39 14.65 -15.87
C ARG A 367 15.34 16.00 -15.16
N LEU A 368 15.20 17.08 -15.93
CA LEU A 368 15.09 18.43 -15.38
C LEU A 368 13.88 18.56 -14.44
N ALA A 369 12.75 17.97 -14.82
CA ALA A 369 11.53 17.98 -14.00
C ALA A 369 11.73 17.20 -12.69
N ARG A 370 12.42 16.07 -12.71
CA ARG A 370 12.71 15.25 -11.51
C ARG A 370 13.62 15.97 -10.52
N LEU A 371 14.65 16.67 -11.01
CA LEU A 371 15.58 17.45 -10.17
C LEU A 371 14.97 18.76 -9.66
N GLY A 372 14.13 19.43 -10.46
CA GLY A 372 13.71 20.80 -10.21
C GLY A 372 12.41 20.97 -9.43
N LYS A 373 11.55 19.95 -9.36
CA LYS A 373 10.24 20.07 -8.72
C LYS A 373 10.27 19.86 -7.20
N GLY A 374 11.31 19.24 -6.66
CA GLY A 374 11.40 18.92 -5.24
C GLY A 374 10.35 17.91 -4.78
N VAL A 375 10.26 17.77 -3.47
CA VAL A 375 9.27 16.94 -2.76
C VAL A 375 8.45 17.83 -1.82
N ALA A 376 7.13 17.76 -1.90
CA ALA A 376 6.27 18.38 -0.90
C ALA A 376 6.15 17.44 0.31
N VAL A 377 6.49 17.93 1.50
CA VAL A 377 6.33 17.19 2.75
C VAL A 377 5.20 17.83 3.53
N ILE A 378 4.13 17.07 3.77
CA ILE A 378 3.00 17.50 4.60
C ILE A 378 3.26 16.99 6.02
N HIS A 379 3.56 17.91 6.92
CA HIS A 379 3.72 17.62 8.35
C HIS A 379 2.35 17.73 9.03
N VAL A 380 1.80 16.60 9.42
CA VAL A 380 0.46 16.54 10.04
C VAL A 380 0.56 16.94 11.51
N GLY A 381 -0.23 17.92 11.91
CA GLY A 381 -0.34 18.39 13.29
C GLY A 381 -1.56 17.83 14.01
N ALA A 382 -1.42 17.49 15.31
CA ALA A 382 -2.54 17.07 16.14
C ALA A 382 -2.21 17.26 17.63
N ALA A 383 -3.24 17.27 18.49
CA ALA A 383 -3.08 17.42 19.93
C ALA A 383 -2.66 16.13 20.64
N THR A 384 -3.01 14.97 20.09
CA THR A 384 -2.70 13.65 20.66
C THR A 384 -2.10 12.74 19.60
N GLU A 385 -1.34 11.73 20.02
CA GLU A 385 -0.75 10.73 19.11
C GLU A 385 -1.83 9.93 18.34
N ALA A 386 -2.95 9.64 18.99
CA ALA A 386 -4.06 8.94 18.35
C ALA A 386 -4.70 9.79 17.22
N ASP A 387 -4.95 11.08 17.49
CA ASP A 387 -5.48 12.03 16.49
C ASP A 387 -4.45 12.27 15.37
N MET A 388 -3.15 12.30 15.70
CA MET A 388 -2.07 12.42 14.74
C MET A 388 -2.08 11.29 13.71
N LYS A 389 -2.14 10.04 14.19
CA LYS A 389 -2.16 8.87 13.32
C LYS A 389 -3.41 8.82 12.44
N GLU A 390 -4.56 9.19 12.99
CA GLU A 390 -5.82 9.24 12.23
C GLU A 390 -5.80 10.35 11.16
N ARG A 391 -5.34 11.55 11.50
CA ARG A 391 -5.19 12.65 10.54
C ARG A 391 -4.17 12.34 9.46
N LYS A 392 -3.06 11.70 9.83
CA LYS A 392 -2.03 11.29 8.88
C LYS A 392 -2.62 10.32 7.85
N ALA A 393 -3.34 9.29 8.28
CA ALA A 393 -4.00 8.36 7.37
C ALA A 393 -4.96 9.09 6.40
N ARG A 394 -5.79 10.01 6.90
CA ARG A 394 -6.68 10.83 6.03
C ARG A 394 -5.92 11.66 5.00
N VAL A 395 -4.80 12.28 5.39
CA VAL A 395 -3.98 13.08 4.46
C VAL A 395 -3.36 12.17 3.40
N GLU A 396 -2.94 10.97 3.77
CA GLU A 396 -2.38 9.97 2.85
C GLU A 396 -3.42 9.49 1.84
N ASP A 397 -4.63 9.14 2.30
CA ASP A 397 -5.75 8.77 1.44
C ASP A 397 -6.09 9.91 0.46
N ALA A 398 -6.12 11.15 0.96
CA ALA A 398 -6.41 12.32 0.14
C ALA A 398 -5.33 12.60 -0.93
N VAL A 399 -4.04 12.40 -0.60
CA VAL A 399 -2.94 12.50 -1.56
C VAL A 399 -3.05 11.40 -2.62
N ALA A 400 -3.32 10.15 -2.21
CA ALA A 400 -3.48 9.02 -3.11
C ALA A 400 -4.69 9.20 -4.06
N ALA A 401 -5.84 9.59 -3.52
CA ALA A 401 -7.05 9.90 -4.31
C ALA A 401 -6.80 11.00 -5.33
N THR A 402 -6.06 12.06 -4.94
CA THR A 402 -5.73 13.16 -5.84
C THR A 402 -4.81 12.70 -6.99
N ARG A 403 -3.84 11.85 -6.70
CA ARG A 403 -2.97 11.24 -7.72
C ARG A 403 -3.77 10.34 -8.65
N ALA A 404 -4.63 9.47 -8.11
CA ALA A 404 -5.51 8.61 -8.90
C ALA A 404 -6.45 9.40 -9.84
N ALA A 405 -6.93 10.58 -9.39
CA ALA A 405 -7.73 11.48 -10.22
C ALA A 405 -6.92 12.16 -11.33
N ALA A 406 -5.66 12.51 -11.06
CA ALA A 406 -4.78 13.08 -12.09
C ALA A 406 -4.49 12.08 -13.22
N GLU A 407 -4.43 10.77 -12.89
CA GLU A 407 -4.14 9.70 -13.86
C GLU A 407 -5.35 9.35 -14.76
N GLU A 408 -6.55 9.18 -14.21
CA GLU A 408 -7.72 8.67 -14.95
C GLU A 408 -8.91 9.64 -14.97
N GLY A 409 -8.77 10.84 -14.38
CA GLY A 409 -9.84 11.82 -14.29
C GLY A 409 -10.82 11.57 -13.13
N ILE A 410 -11.91 12.29 -13.16
CA ILE A 410 -12.92 12.37 -12.10
C ILE A 410 -14.31 11.98 -12.59
N LEU A 411 -15.11 11.48 -11.67
CA LEU A 411 -16.49 11.06 -11.82
C LEU A 411 -17.39 11.79 -10.81
N PRO A 412 -18.72 11.88 -11.05
CA PRO A 412 -19.64 12.33 -10.01
C PRO A 412 -19.61 11.37 -8.82
N GLY A 413 -19.30 11.89 -7.63
CA GLY A 413 -19.06 11.10 -6.43
C GLY A 413 -20.31 10.57 -5.75
N GLY A 414 -20.13 10.06 -4.53
CA GLY A 414 -21.25 9.56 -3.72
C GLY A 414 -21.95 8.33 -4.28
N GLY A 415 -21.26 7.53 -5.11
CA GLY A 415 -21.81 6.34 -5.78
C GLY A 415 -22.70 6.65 -6.99
N VAL A 416 -22.85 7.92 -7.38
CA VAL A 416 -23.69 8.34 -8.51
C VAL A 416 -23.16 7.79 -9.82
N ALA A 417 -21.85 7.80 -10.05
CA ALA A 417 -21.22 7.28 -11.26
C ALA A 417 -21.65 5.84 -11.56
N LEU A 418 -21.60 4.96 -10.56
CA LEU A 418 -22.01 3.57 -10.69
C LEU A 418 -23.51 3.45 -11.03
N VAL A 419 -24.37 4.24 -10.40
CA VAL A 419 -25.81 4.26 -10.69
C VAL A 419 -26.10 4.72 -12.12
N ARG A 420 -25.32 5.66 -12.66
CA ARG A 420 -25.47 6.13 -14.06
C ARG A 420 -25.09 5.07 -15.09
N THR A 421 -24.32 4.06 -14.70
CA THR A 421 -23.96 2.95 -15.61
C THR A 421 -25.03 1.86 -15.69
N LEU A 422 -26.09 1.89 -14.87
CA LEU A 422 -27.12 0.83 -14.86
C LEU A 422 -27.74 0.61 -16.24
N GLY A 423 -27.98 1.66 -17.04
CA GLY A 423 -28.58 1.55 -18.37
C GLY A 423 -27.71 0.89 -19.42
N VAL A 424 -26.39 0.74 -19.21
CA VAL A 424 -25.54 0.02 -20.16
C VAL A 424 -25.70 -1.50 -20.04
N LEU A 425 -26.17 -1.97 -18.89
CA LEU A 425 -26.43 -3.39 -18.64
C LEU A 425 -27.63 -3.92 -19.45
N ASP A 426 -28.54 -3.07 -19.88
CA ASP A 426 -29.67 -3.45 -20.74
C ASP A 426 -29.26 -3.84 -22.16
N LYS A 427 -28.02 -3.50 -22.55
CA LYS A 427 -27.49 -3.71 -23.91
C LYS A 427 -26.48 -4.85 -23.97
N ILE A 428 -26.38 -5.65 -22.93
CA ILE A 428 -25.43 -6.77 -22.88
C ILE A 428 -26.04 -7.99 -23.57
N ASP A 429 -25.30 -8.52 -24.53
CA ASP A 429 -25.62 -9.83 -25.13
C ASP A 429 -25.17 -10.95 -24.16
N ALA A 430 -26.06 -11.29 -23.26
CA ALA A 430 -25.89 -12.36 -22.28
C ALA A 430 -26.79 -13.54 -22.63
N THR A 431 -26.27 -14.75 -22.52
CA THR A 431 -27.09 -15.97 -22.63
C THR A 431 -28.07 -16.04 -21.45
N GLU A 432 -29.07 -16.93 -21.54
CA GLU A 432 -30.05 -17.14 -20.48
C GLU A 432 -29.37 -17.49 -19.15
N ASP A 433 -28.31 -18.33 -19.18
CA ASP A 433 -27.55 -18.71 -18.00
C ASP A 433 -26.65 -17.60 -17.45
N GLU A 434 -26.20 -16.65 -18.27
CA GLU A 434 -25.38 -15.50 -17.87
C GLU A 434 -26.19 -14.31 -17.36
N SER A 435 -27.47 -14.23 -17.77
CA SER A 435 -28.37 -13.12 -17.42
C SER A 435 -28.48 -12.89 -15.90
N PRO A 436 -28.54 -13.92 -15.03
CA PRO A 436 -28.51 -13.74 -13.59
C PRO A 436 -27.27 -12.98 -13.11
N GLY A 437 -26.11 -13.21 -13.71
CA GLY A 437 -24.86 -12.49 -13.37
C GLY A 437 -24.95 -11.00 -13.66
N VAL A 438 -25.53 -10.61 -14.79
CA VAL A 438 -25.77 -9.20 -15.15
C VAL A 438 -26.73 -8.54 -14.17
N GLU A 439 -27.80 -9.25 -13.77
CA GLU A 439 -28.80 -8.72 -12.82
C GLU A 439 -28.25 -8.58 -11.39
N ILE A 440 -27.39 -9.51 -10.95
CA ILE A 440 -26.63 -9.40 -9.70
C ILE A 440 -25.80 -8.12 -9.69
N LEU A 441 -25.06 -7.89 -10.75
CA LEU A 441 -24.23 -6.69 -10.89
C LEU A 441 -25.09 -5.41 -10.88
N ARG A 442 -26.24 -5.41 -11.58
CA ARG A 442 -27.21 -4.30 -11.59
C ARG A 442 -27.61 -3.89 -10.18
N LYS A 443 -27.94 -4.86 -9.34
CA LYS A 443 -28.32 -4.60 -7.95
C LYS A 443 -27.14 -4.09 -7.11
N ALA A 444 -25.98 -4.69 -7.32
CA ALA A 444 -24.77 -4.35 -6.55
C ALA A 444 -24.24 -2.95 -6.83
N LEU A 445 -24.31 -2.43 -8.08
CA LEU A 445 -23.85 -1.10 -8.45
C LEU A 445 -24.54 0.03 -7.67
N SER A 446 -25.73 -0.21 -7.13
CA SER A 446 -26.44 0.76 -6.31
C SER A 446 -26.06 0.71 -4.81
N ALA A 447 -25.31 -0.30 -4.38
CA ALA A 447 -25.01 -0.54 -2.97
C ALA A 447 -24.20 0.60 -2.32
N PRO A 448 -23.15 1.18 -2.94
CA PRO A 448 -22.43 2.28 -2.33
C PRO A 448 -23.30 3.51 -2.06
N LEU A 449 -24.11 3.95 -3.02
CA LEU A 449 -25.02 5.07 -2.84
C LEU A 449 -26.02 4.82 -1.71
N ARG A 450 -26.63 3.63 -1.66
CA ARG A 450 -27.56 3.25 -0.59
C ARG A 450 -26.88 3.27 0.77
N GLN A 451 -25.67 2.72 0.87
CA GLN A 451 -24.93 2.68 2.13
C GLN A 451 -24.57 4.08 2.63
N ILE A 452 -24.14 5.00 1.73
CA ILE A 452 -23.88 6.41 2.08
C ILE A 452 -25.14 7.07 2.61
N ALA A 453 -26.28 6.86 1.97
CA ALA A 453 -27.57 7.41 2.41
C ALA A 453 -27.97 6.85 3.77
N ASP A 454 -27.89 5.53 3.97
CA ASP A 454 -28.21 4.87 5.24
C ASP A 454 -27.30 5.37 6.38
N ASN A 455 -26.00 5.54 6.14
CA ASN A 455 -25.07 6.09 7.13
C ASN A 455 -25.38 7.56 7.49
N SER A 456 -26.03 8.31 6.58
CA SER A 456 -26.49 9.68 6.84
C SER A 456 -27.85 9.76 7.56
N GLY A 457 -28.51 8.59 7.81
CA GLY A 457 -29.81 8.53 8.44
C GLY A 457 -30.99 8.68 7.46
N ARG A 458 -30.75 8.55 6.15
CA ARG A 458 -31.77 8.54 5.11
C ARG A 458 -31.96 7.11 4.57
N GLU A 459 -33.17 6.75 4.24
CA GLU A 459 -33.48 5.43 3.68
C GLU A 459 -32.89 5.31 2.25
N GLY A 460 -31.93 4.37 2.08
CA GLY A 460 -31.09 4.25 0.90
C GLY A 460 -31.87 3.99 -0.40
N ASN A 461 -32.94 3.16 -0.35
CA ASN A 461 -33.74 2.90 -1.56
C ASN A 461 -34.56 4.11 -2.00
N SER A 462 -35.00 4.96 -1.06
CA SER A 462 -35.71 6.19 -1.37
C SER A 462 -34.80 7.19 -2.06
N VAL A 463 -33.57 7.33 -1.55
CA VAL A 463 -32.53 8.17 -2.16
C VAL A 463 -32.18 7.64 -3.55
N LEU A 464 -31.94 6.33 -3.69
CA LEU A 464 -31.62 5.70 -4.98
C LEU A 464 -32.69 5.97 -6.04
N ARG A 465 -33.98 5.82 -5.71
CA ARG A 465 -35.10 6.09 -6.64
C ARG A 465 -35.06 7.52 -7.17
N LYS A 466 -34.80 8.51 -6.31
CA LYS A 466 -34.68 9.92 -6.74
C LYS A 466 -33.45 10.14 -7.61
N VAL A 467 -32.31 9.55 -7.27
CA VAL A 467 -31.08 9.68 -8.06
C VAL A 467 -31.26 9.04 -9.43
N ILE A 468 -31.90 7.89 -9.56
CA ILE A 468 -32.18 7.23 -10.86
C ILE A 468 -33.06 8.12 -11.75
N GLN A 469 -34.06 8.80 -11.18
CA GLN A 469 -34.93 9.73 -11.93
C GLN A 469 -34.17 10.96 -12.45
N GLY A 470 -33.11 11.38 -11.79
CA GLY A 470 -32.24 12.45 -12.19
C GLY A 470 -31.32 12.09 -13.37
N LYS A 471 -30.71 13.08 -14.00
CA LYS A 471 -29.79 12.92 -15.14
C LYS A 471 -28.42 13.50 -14.82
N GLY A 472 -27.39 13.09 -15.58
CA GLY A 472 -26.05 13.62 -15.46
C GLY A 472 -25.46 13.39 -14.06
N ALA A 473 -24.90 14.42 -13.47
CA ALA A 473 -24.27 14.37 -12.15
C ALA A 473 -25.23 14.59 -10.96
N PHE A 474 -26.57 14.63 -11.21
CA PHE A 474 -27.55 14.78 -10.13
C PHE A 474 -27.44 13.63 -9.13
N GLY A 475 -27.23 13.93 -7.84
CA GLY A 475 -26.99 12.96 -6.79
C GLY A 475 -27.51 13.44 -5.43
N PHE A 476 -27.04 12.78 -4.38
CA PHE A 476 -27.41 13.07 -3.00
C PHE A 476 -26.17 13.45 -2.19
N ASP A 477 -26.14 14.71 -1.72
CA ASP A 477 -25.18 15.18 -0.73
C ASP A 477 -25.58 14.67 0.65
N ALA A 478 -24.86 13.67 1.12
CA ALA A 478 -25.14 13.03 2.40
C ALA A 478 -24.77 13.89 3.61
N ASP A 479 -23.89 14.86 3.45
CA ASP A 479 -23.52 15.80 4.51
C ASP A 479 -24.62 16.82 4.77
N LYS A 480 -25.08 17.50 3.72
CA LYS A 480 -26.18 18.48 3.78
C LYS A 480 -27.55 17.83 3.74
N GLN A 481 -27.65 16.55 3.39
CA GLN A 481 -28.89 15.78 3.21
C GLN A 481 -29.83 16.36 2.11
N GLU A 482 -29.26 16.88 1.03
CA GLU A 482 -29.98 17.48 -0.08
C GLU A 482 -29.61 16.84 -1.43
N PHE A 483 -30.45 17.03 -2.44
CA PHE A 483 -30.19 16.56 -3.80
C PHE A 483 -29.62 17.71 -4.62
N THR A 484 -28.46 17.46 -5.27
CA THR A 484 -27.74 18.48 -6.01
C THR A 484 -26.95 17.87 -7.17
N ASP A 485 -26.35 18.72 -8.01
CA ASP A 485 -25.34 18.30 -8.96
C ASP A 485 -24.01 18.06 -8.24
N MET A 486 -23.48 16.83 -8.34
CA MET A 486 -22.31 16.40 -7.57
C MET A 486 -21.04 17.16 -7.98
N PHE A 487 -20.89 17.52 -9.28
CA PHE A 487 -19.74 18.33 -9.71
C PHE A 487 -19.81 19.75 -9.15
N GLN A 488 -21.01 20.38 -9.18
CA GLN A 488 -21.19 21.71 -8.62
C GLN A 488 -21.02 21.74 -7.11
N ALA A 489 -21.44 20.68 -6.43
CA ALA A 489 -21.24 20.52 -4.97
C ALA A 489 -19.78 20.19 -4.59
N GLY A 490 -18.93 19.88 -5.56
CA GLY A 490 -17.55 19.45 -5.31
C GLY A 490 -17.43 18.02 -4.77
N ILE A 491 -18.50 17.21 -4.90
CA ILE A 491 -18.51 15.80 -4.46
C ILE A 491 -18.13 14.94 -5.66
N ILE A 492 -16.84 14.64 -5.76
CA ILE A 492 -16.22 14.01 -6.92
C ILE A 492 -15.32 12.85 -6.48
N ASP A 493 -15.38 11.75 -7.24
CA ASP A 493 -14.57 10.54 -6.99
C ASP A 493 -13.55 10.35 -8.11
N PRO A 494 -12.32 9.88 -7.80
CA PRO A 494 -11.35 9.49 -8.81
C PRO A 494 -11.86 8.30 -9.63
N ALA A 495 -11.77 8.37 -10.96
CA ALA A 495 -12.23 7.30 -11.84
C ALA A 495 -11.43 6.00 -11.60
N LYS A 496 -10.12 6.09 -11.36
CA LYS A 496 -9.25 4.96 -11.05
C LYS A 496 -9.70 4.20 -9.80
N VAL A 497 -10.06 4.94 -8.72
CA VAL A 497 -10.54 4.34 -7.46
C VAL A 497 -11.84 3.58 -7.69
N THR A 498 -12.84 4.21 -8.32
CA THR A 498 -14.14 3.59 -8.60
C THR A 498 -14.00 2.35 -9.48
N ARG A 499 -13.11 2.41 -10.49
CA ARG A 499 -12.81 1.30 -11.39
C ARG A 499 -12.19 0.11 -10.65
N HIS A 500 -11.14 0.33 -9.86
CA HIS A 500 -10.46 -0.74 -9.11
C HIS A 500 -11.37 -1.35 -8.04
N ALA A 501 -12.15 -0.53 -7.34
CA ALA A 501 -13.11 -1.01 -6.37
C ALA A 501 -14.12 -2.00 -7.00
N LEU A 502 -14.64 -1.69 -8.19
CA LEU A 502 -15.57 -2.57 -8.90
C LEU A 502 -14.89 -3.85 -9.40
N VAL A 503 -13.71 -3.75 -10.03
CA VAL A 503 -12.98 -4.90 -10.58
C VAL A 503 -12.60 -5.88 -9.48
N ASN A 504 -12.02 -5.39 -8.39
CA ASN A 504 -11.58 -6.24 -7.28
C ASN A 504 -12.78 -6.87 -6.54
N ALA A 505 -13.86 -6.11 -6.35
CA ALA A 505 -15.09 -6.61 -5.77
C ALA A 505 -15.70 -7.75 -6.61
N ALA A 506 -15.81 -7.58 -7.92
CA ALA A 506 -16.36 -8.58 -8.83
C ALA A 506 -15.47 -9.83 -8.90
N SER A 507 -14.15 -9.66 -8.96
CA SER A 507 -13.19 -10.77 -8.98
C SER A 507 -13.30 -11.64 -7.73
N VAL A 508 -13.24 -11.03 -6.56
CA VAL A 508 -13.29 -11.73 -5.26
C VAL A 508 -14.65 -12.40 -5.05
N SER A 509 -15.74 -11.71 -5.36
CA SER A 509 -17.09 -12.27 -5.23
C SER A 509 -17.32 -13.46 -6.16
N SER A 510 -16.78 -13.41 -7.38
CA SER A 510 -16.88 -14.52 -8.34
C SER A 510 -16.14 -15.77 -7.84
N ILE A 511 -15.00 -15.60 -7.17
CA ILE A 511 -14.27 -16.70 -6.52
C ILE A 511 -15.13 -17.31 -5.39
N LEU A 512 -15.69 -16.46 -4.52
CA LEU A 512 -16.55 -16.92 -3.43
C LEU A 512 -17.79 -17.66 -3.94
N LEU A 513 -18.42 -17.21 -5.02
CA LEU A 513 -19.60 -17.84 -5.62
C LEU A 513 -19.30 -19.21 -6.23
N SER A 514 -18.10 -19.41 -6.77
CA SER A 514 -17.65 -20.68 -7.34
C SER A 514 -17.07 -21.65 -6.32
N THR A 515 -16.96 -21.24 -5.04
CA THR A 515 -16.39 -22.06 -3.98
C THR A 515 -17.46 -23.03 -3.44
N ASP A 516 -17.10 -24.33 -3.40
CA ASP A 516 -17.95 -25.41 -2.89
C ASP A 516 -17.38 -26.10 -1.66
N THR A 517 -16.05 -26.03 -1.47
CA THR A 517 -15.36 -26.72 -0.38
C THR A 517 -14.46 -25.74 0.37
N LEU A 518 -14.52 -25.79 1.70
CA LEU A 518 -13.62 -25.05 2.59
C LEU A 518 -12.73 -26.03 3.35
N VAL A 519 -11.44 -25.73 3.41
CA VAL A 519 -10.46 -26.55 4.12
C VAL A 519 -9.70 -25.65 5.09
N THR A 520 -9.76 -25.95 6.39
CA THR A 520 -9.08 -25.20 7.44
C THR A 520 -8.30 -26.12 8.37
N GLU A 521 -7.39 -25.57 9.15
CA GLU A 521 -6.73 -26.30 10.23
C GLU A 521 -7.71 -26.49 11.40
N ILE A 522 -7.61 -27.64 12.07
CA ILE A 522 -8.37 -27.86 13.31
C ILE A 522 -7.78 -26.93 14.37
N PRO A 523 -8.57 -26.05 15.01
CA PRO A 523 -8.06 -25.19 16.07
C PRO A 523 -7.46 -26.03 17.20
N LYS A 524 -6.21 -25.74 17.59
CA LYS A 524 -5.65 -26.35 18.80
C LYS A 524 -6.55 -25.92 19.96
N LYS A 525 -7.14 -26.88 20.69
CA LYS A 525 -7.82 -26.56 21.95
C LYS A 525 -6.80 -25.85 22.85
N PRO A 526 -7.16 -24.72 23.47
CA PRO A 526 -6.29 -24.12 24.46
C PRO A 526 -6.02 -25.18 25.51
N GLY A 527 -4.78 -25.66 25.54
CA GLY A 527 -4.36 -26.63 26.54
C GLY A 527 -4.63 -26.02 27.91
N LYS A 528 -5.31 -26.77 28.80
CA LYS A 528 -5.31 -26.49 30.22
C LYS A 528 -3.88 -26.76 30.73
N GLY A 529 -2.94 -25.89 30.37
CA GLY A 529 -1.56 -25.93 30.83
C GLY A 529 -1.47 -25.16 32.12
N LEU A 530 -1.26 -25.85 33.21
CA LEU A 530 -0.59 -25.31 34.38
C LEU A 530 0.79 -24.81 33.92
N PRO A 531 1.26 -23.63 34.32
CA PRO A 531 2.61 -23.18 33.98
C PRO A 531 3.61 -24.08 34.71
N GLY A 532 4.41 -24.85 33.96
CA GLY A 532 5.57 -25.56 34.49
C GLY A 532 5.58 -27.07 34.31
N GLY A 533 5.54 -27.59 33.09
CA GLY A 533 5.89 -28.96 32.78
C GLY A 533 6.95 -29.04 31.67
N PRO A 534 7.86 -30.04 31.69
CA PRO A 534 9.01 -30.09 30.78
C PRO A 534 8.71 -30.55 29.34
N GLU A 535 7.49 -30.47 28.85
CA GLU A 535 7.11 -30.99 27.52
C GLU A 535 7.22 -29.99 26.34
N ASP A 536 7.64 -28.74 26.58
CA ASP A 536 7.72 -27.72 25.52
C ASP A 536 9.11 -27.60 24.84
N MET A 537 10.02 -28.59 25.05
CA MET A 537 11.36 -28.54 24.42
C MET A 537 11.55 -29.40 23.16
N ASP A 538 10.55 -30.15 22.73
CA ASP A 538 10.71 -31.09 21.59
C ASP A 538 10.31 -30.54 20.19
N GLU A 539 9.83 -29.31 20.08
CA GLU A 539 9.41 -28.76 18.76
C GLU A 539 10.45 -27.81 18.09
N MET A 540 11.67 -27.70 18.62
CA MET A 540 12.76 -26.90 18.01
C MET A 540 13.89 -27.71 17.39
N GLY A 541 13.71 -29.00 17.16
CA GLY A 541 14.73 -29.93 16.65
C GLY A 541 14.39 -30.62 15.35
N GLY A 542 14.03 -29.85 14.29
CA GLY A 542 13.71 -30.44 13.00
C GLY A 542 14.35 -29.75 11.82
N MET A 543 15.68 -29.59 11.82
CA MET A 543 16.40 -29.27 10.58
C MET A 543 17.81 -29.82 10.65
N GLY A 544 18.10 -30.87 9.85
CA GLY A 544 19.46 -31.24 9.50
C GLY A 544 19.80 -32.70 9.68
N ASP A 545 19.33 -33.55 8.81
CA ASP A 545 20.01 -34.76 8.46
C ASP A 545 20.50 -34.64 7.02
N MET A 546 21.81 -34.43 6.86
CA MET A 546 22.56 -34.79 5.67
C MET A 546 24.03 -34.92 5.97
N GLY A 547 24.55 -36.13 5.80
CA GLY A 547 25.93 -36.38 5.41
C GLY A 547 26.84 -36.90 6.48
N GLY A 548 26.95 -38.23 6.49
CA GLY A 548 27.95 -38.98 7.26
C GLY A 548 29.36 -38.91 6.69
N MET A 549 30.24 -39.46 7.40
CA MET A 549 31.48 -40.17 7.10
C MET A 549 32.66 -39.79 8.01
N GLY A 550 33.18 -40.83 8.62
CA GLY A 550 34.63 -41.00 8.99
C GLY A 550 35.01 -40.53 10.38
N GLY A 551 35.15 -41.37 11.40
CA GLY A 551 36.20 -42.30 11.47
C GLY A 551 37.16 -42.04 12.63
N MET A 552 37.29 -42.95 13.59
CA MET A 552 38.48 -43.38 14.33
C MET A 552 39.12 -42.51 15.42
N GLY A 553 39.23 -43.16 16.57
CA GLY A 553 40.32 -43.04 17.55
C GLY A 553 40.05 -42.10 18.72
N GLY A 554 40.03 -42.45 19.97
CA GLY A 554 40.76 -43.42 20.70
C GLY A 554 41.09 -42.85 22.06
N MET A 555 40.82 -43.60 23.12
CA MET A 555 41.57 -43.75 24.36
C MET A 555 41.83 -42.57 25.31
N GLY A 556 41.50 -42.85 26.57
CA GLY A 556 42.19 -42.41 27.81
C GLY A 556 41.51 -41.21 28.49
N GLY A 557 41.20 -41.21 29.77
CA GLY A 557 41.53 -41.96 30.87
C GLY A 557 41.42 -41.13 32.14
N MET A 558 40.79 -41.66 33.15
CA MET A 558 41.11 -41.54 34.58
C MET A 558 41.22 -40.16 35.25
N GLY A 559 40.56 -40.12 36.42
CA GLY A 559 40.94 -39.39 37.65
C GLY A 559 40.16 -38.08 37.84
N GLY A 560 39.56 -37.79 38.95
CA GLY A 560 39.54 -38.32 40.25
C GLY A 560 39.20 -37.20 41.25
N MET A 561 38.35 -37.53 42.18
CA MET A 561 38.29 -37.09 43.55
C MET A 561 38.44 -35.64 44.02
N GLY A 562 37.56 -35.29 44.92
CA GLY A 562 37.72 -34.36 46.05
C GLY A 562 37.09 -33.01 45.85
N GLY A 563 36.30 -32.47 46.72
CA GLY A 563 36.00 -32.72 48.08
C GLY A 563 35.54 -31.40 48.72
N MET A 564 34.47 -31.46 49.47
CA MET A 564 34.22 -30.79 50.75
C MET A 564 34.43 -29.29 50.92
N GLY A 565 33.38 -28.67 51.49
CA GLY A 565 33.43 -27.56 52.46
C GLY A 565 32.99 -26.25 51.84
N GLY A 566 32.08 -25.48 52.37
CA GLY A 566 31.47 -25.39 53.64
C GLY A 566 31.10 -23.94 53.92
N MET A 567 29.92 -23.76 54.45
CA MET A 567 29.48 -22.75 55.42
C MET A 567 29.75 -21.25 55.26
N GLY A 568 28.68 -20.53 55.47
CA GLY A 568 28.62 -19.21 56.15
C GLY A 568 28.41 -18.06 55.16
N GLY A 569 27.48 -17.16 55.26
CA GLY A 569 26.66 -16.75 56.34
C GLY A 569 26.51 -15.24 56.27
N MET A 570 25.30 -14.75 56.44
CA MET A 570 24.86 -13.41 56.88
C MET A 570 25.42 -12.17 56.13
N GLY A 571 24.59 -11.32 55.54
CA GLY A 571 23.84 -10.29 56.26
C GLY A 571 24.15 -8.92 55.68
N PHE A 572 23.20 -8.24 55.44
CA PHE A 572 22.73 -6.88 55.34
C PHE A 572 22.06 -6.55 54.01
#